data_982b3acdecfc8f4ce73e062cb5111588
#
_entry.id   982b3acdecfc8f4ce73e062cb5111588
#
_cell.length_a   1.000
_cell.length_b   1.000
_cell.length_c   1.000
_cell.angle_alpha   90.00
_cell.angle_beta   90.00
_cell.angle_gamma   90.00
#
_symmetry.space_group_name_H-M   'P 1'
#
loop_
_entity.id
_entity.type
_entity.pdbx_description
1 polymer ?
#
loop_
_entity_poly.entity_id
_entity_poly.type
_entity_poly.pdbx_seq_one_letter_code
_entity_poly.pdbx_strand_id
1 'polypeptide(L)'
;MAEGAGIAEGADMAEGADMAGESRMAEGTRRYTDPNPNYGALFEDRTLPTAQVLIVQGRFILSQSASGIMAVHIRRARERLLTDRFLKALREGSHVTQTALFPVQVNVGVEGRLTLDEHADTLRRLGFDITPFGTDTVVVNGVPEGYSADSTTVETLVQDILLILSDDAQALSEVMEQSLAQKFAVLGASGNRRLSSPLEAQRLLDALMQSENPEFTASGRRIIAIVPADELEKRF
;
A
#
# COMPACT_ATOMS: atom_id res chain seq x y z
N MET A 1 23.93 -62.63 -33.51
CA MET A 1 25.29 -62.50 -34.07
C MET A 1 25.94 -61.37 -33.26
N ALA A 2 26.68 -61.77 -32.35
CA ALA A 2 28.10 -61.96 -32.25
C ALA A 2 28.77 -60.68 -31.79
N GLU A 3 29.24 -60.65 -30.54
CA GLU A 3 30.64 -60.95 -30.11
C GLU A 3 31.53 -59.72 -30.29
N GLY A 4 32.33 -59.30 -29.38
CA GLY A 4 33.13 -59.90 -28.32
C GLY A 4 33.84 -58.74 -27.61
N ALA A 5 34.09 -58.76 -26.36
CA ALA A 5 35.21 -59.44 -25.64
C ALA A 5 36.57 -58.76 -25.75
N GLY A 6 37.18 -58.55 -24.59
CA GLY A 6 38.64 -58.38 -24.37
C GLY A 6 38.92 -57.38 -23.24
N ILE A 7 39.02 -57.70 -21.98
CA ILE A 7 40.03 -58.38 -21.15
C ILE A 7 41.45 -57.80 -21.34
N ALA A 8 42.02 -57.30 -20.23
CA ALA A 8 43.25 -57.66 -19.52
C ALA A 8 43.72 -56.43 -18.71
N GLU A 9 43.76 -56.44 -17.41
CA GLU A 9 44.73 -57.05 -16.47
C GLU A 9 46.09 -56.35 -16.49
N GLY A 10 46.52 -55.98 -15.34
CA GLY A 10 47.87 -55.55 -15.01
C GLY A 10 47.93 -54.97 -13.60
N ALA A 11 48.14 -55.84 -12.66
CA ALA A 11 48.52 -55.58 -11.26
C ALA A 11 49.90 -54.96 -11.18
N ASP A 12 50.22 -54.17 -10.18
CA ASP A 12 51.18 -54.60 -9.16
C ASP A 12 51.40 -53.53 -8.09
N MET A 13 51.20 -53.89 -6.84
CA MET A 13 52.01 -53.82 -5.62
C MET A 13 52.96 -52.62 -5.43
N ALA A 14 52.81 -51.93 -4.29
CA ALA A 14 53.61 -52.01 -3.09
C ALA A 14 53.37 -50.80 -2.19
N GLU A 15 52.89 -51.09 -1.02
CA GLU A 15 53.56 -50.97 0.30
C GLU A 15 54.14 -49.60 0.67
N GLY A 16 53.65 -49.09 1.84
CA GLY A 16 54.48 -48.30 2.70
C GLY A 16 53.76 -47.29 3.59
N ALA A 17 53.49 -47.72 4.81
CA ALA A 17 53.64 -46.99 6.08
C ALA A 17 52.81 -45.71 6.32
N ASP A 18 51.83 -45.86 7.14
CA ASP A 18 51.73 -45.31 8.53
C ASP A 18 52.15 -43.84 8.70
N MET A 19 51.21 -43.02 9.02
CA MET A 19 51.31 -42.06 10.13
C MET A 19 49.95 -41.36 10.33
N ALA A 20 49.43 -41.56 11.51
CA ALA A 20 48.35 -40.77 12.08
C ALA A 20 48.66 -39.28 12.03
N GLY A 21 47.82 -38.52 11.30
CA GLY A 21 47.85 -37.08 11.27
C GLY A 21 46.44 -36.54 11.50
N GLU A 22 46.23 -36.11 12.73
CA GLU A 22 45.01 -35.42 13.18
C GLU A 22 44.55 -34.39 12.17
N SER A 23 43.40 -34.64 11.56
CA SER A 23 42.69 -33.65 10.76
C SER A 23 42.07 -32.62 11.69
N ARG A 24 42.83 -31.56 11.99
CA ARG A 24 42.26 -30.30 12.46
C ARG A 24 41.55 -29.65 11.29
N MET A 25 40.25 -29.82 11.24
CA MET A 25 39.38 -28.93 10.49
C MET A 25 39.45 -27.56 11.10
N ALA A 26 40.37 -26.75 10.60
CA ALA A 26 40.30 -25.31 10.83
C ALA A 26 39.19 -24.75 9.98
N GLU A 27 38.03 -24.62 10.56
CA GLU A 27 36.91 -23.86 10.08
C GLU A 27 37.30 -22.37 10.07
N GLY A 28 38.08 -22.03 9.04
CA GLY A 28 38.42 -20.65 8.75
C GLY A 28 37.22 -19.99 8.05
N THR A 29 36.23 -19.59 8.81
CA THR A 29 35.27 -18.57 8.34
C THR A 29 36.07 -17.34 7.98
N ARG A 30 36.43 -17.21 6.70
CA ARG A 30 36.97 -15.94 6.19
C ARG A 30 35.87 -14.92 6.33
N ARG A 31 35.92 -14.16 7.43
CA ARG A 31 35.13 -12.93 7.55
C ARG A 31 35.60 -12.02 6.42
N TYR A 32 34.78 -11.87 5.42
CA TYR A 32 34.96 -10.85 4.40
C TYR A 32 34.92 -9.51 5.11
N THR A 33 36.05 -8.84 5.17
CA THR A 33 36.18 -7.48 5.71
C THR A 33 36.15 -6.58 4.47
N ASP A 34 35.05 -5.86 4.27
CA ASP A 34 34.94 -4.87 3.20
C ASP A 34 36.00 -3.77 3.46
N PRO A 35 36.83 -3.43 2.47
CA PRO A 35 37.86 -2.40 2.60
C PRO A 35 37.28 -0.98 2.73
N ASN A 36 35.96 -0.80 2.60
CA ASN A 36 35.32 0.51 2.78
C ASN A 36 35.10 0.80 4.28
N PRO A 37 35.85 1.78 4.88
CA PRO A 37 35.74 2.09 6.31
C PRO A 37 34.35 2.60 6.73
N ASN A 38 33.50 2.98 5.75
CA ASN A 38 32.13 3.47 6.00
C ASN A 38 31.07 2.39 5.76
N TYR A 39 31.45 1.13 5.46
CA TYR A 39 30.49 0.08 5.19
C TYR A 39 29.59 -0.23 6.38
N GLY A 40 30.15 -0.21 7.60
CA GLY A 40 29.38 -0.34 8.84
C GLY A 40 28.47 0.84 9.11
N ALA A 41 28.95 2.07 8.91
CA ALA A 41 28.18 3.29 9.12
C ALA A 41 26.95 3.40 8.20
N LEU A 42 27.02 2.88 6.97
CA LEU A 42 25.89 2.80 6.05
C LEU A 42 24.74 1.91 6.57
N PHE A 43 25.05 0.95 7.44
CA PHE A 43 24.03 0.09 8.06
C PHE A 43 23.60 0.59 9.45
N GLU A 44 24.46 1.28 10.16
CA GLU A 44 24.14 1.90 11.45
C GLU A 44 23.21 3.11 11.30
N ASP A 45 23.35 3.91 10.24
CA ASP A 45 22.45 5.01 9.91
C ASP A 45 21.06 4.56 9.45
N ARG A 46 20.87 3.27 9.16
CA ARG A 46 19.55 2.71 8.81
C ARG A 46 18.76 2.19 10.01
N THR A 47 19.35 2.09 11.15
CA THR A 47 18.62 1.94 12.42
C THR A 47 18.20 3.33 12.93
N LEU A 48 17.40 4.04 12.12
CA LEU A 48 16.53 5.05 12.70
C LEU A 48 15.77 4.35 13.84
N PRO A 49 15.79 4.90 15.07
CA PRO A 49 14.99 4.33 16.14
C PRO A 49 13.59 4.22 15.58
N THR A 50 13.10 2.99 15.46
CA THR A 50 11.76 2.73 14.95
C THR A 50 10.84 3.51 15.87
N ALA A 51 10.35 4.65 15.40
CA ALA A 51 9.45 5.47 16.18
C ALA A 51 8.33 4.51 16.57
N GLN A 52 8.21 4.20 17.86
CA GLN A 52 7.23 3.24 18.33
C GLN A 52 5.87 3.81 18.02
N VAL A 53 5.23 3.29 16.98
CA VAL A 53 3.87 3.66 16.62
C VAL A 53 2.91 2.71 17.32
N LEU A 54 1.94 3.27 18.00
CA LEU A 54 0.87 2.54 18.67
C LEU A 54 -0.45 2.79 17.95
N ILE A 55 -1.17 1.72 17.62
CA ILE A 55 -2.51 1.83 17.04
C ILE A 55 -3.54 1.76 18.17
N VAL A 56 -4.33 2.83 18.31
CA VAL A 56 -5.37 2.91 19.35
C VAL A 56 -6.75 2.77 18.72
N GLN A 57 -7.47 1.73 19.13
CA GLN A 57 -8.84 1.40 18.69
C GLN A 57 -9.02 1.32 17.16
N GLY A 58 -7.95 1.14 16.38
CA GLY A 58 -7.99 1.17 14.92
C GLY A 58 -8.36 2.54 14.33
N ARG A 59 -8.38 3.60 15.15
CA ARG A 59 -8.79 4.97 14.78
C ARG A 59 -7.64 5.96 14.79
N PHE A 60 -6.66 5.76 15.66
CA PHE A 60 -5.55 6.68 15.86
C PHE A 60 -4.21 5.94 15.82
N ILE A 61 -3.22 6.60 15.26
CA ILE A 61 -1.81 6.25 15.43
C ILE A 61 -1.24 7.24 16.45
N LEU A 62 -0.60 6.71 17.48
CA LEU A 62 0.16 7.52 18.43
C LEU A 62 1.64 7.29 18.18
N SER A 63 2.40 8.38 18.22
CA SER A 63 3.86 8.37 18.12
C SER A 63 4.45 9.41 19.05
N GLN A 64 5.68 9.23 19.44
CA GLN A 64 6.41 10.22 20.24
C GLN A 64 6.68 11.47 19.41
N SER A 65 6.53 12.64 20.03
CA SER A 65 6.91 13.94 19.50
C SER A 65 7.86 14.61 20.47
N ALA A 66 8.66 15.58 19.99
CA ALA A 66 9.57 16.34 20.84
C ALA A 66 8.88 17.06 22.01
N SER A 67 7.61 17.44 21.86
CA SER A 67 6.81 18.16 22.86
C SER A 67 5.80 17.29 23.61
N GLY A 68 5.67 16.00 23.27
CA GLY A 68 4.66 15.12 23.88
C GLY A 68 4.25 13.94 23.00
N ILE A 69 2.97 13.70 22.86
CA ILE A 69 2.41 12.63 22.02
C ILE A 69 1.77 13.24 20.77
N MET A 70 2.22 12.78 19.60
CA MET A 70 1.55 13.04 18.33
C MET A 70 0.45 11.99 18.12
N ALA A 71 -0.77 12.45 17.90
CA ALA A 71 -1.92 11.62 17.57
C ALA A 71 -2.37 11.90 16.13
N VAL A 72 -2.42 10.86 15.30
CA VAL A 72 -2.85 10.94 13.89
C VAL A 72 -4.15 10.18 13.70
N HIS A 73 -5.16 10.84 13.12
CA HIS A 73 -6.45 10.22 12.84
C HIS A 73 -6.37 9.41 11.53
N ILE A 74 -6.38 8.08 11.61
CA ILE A 74 -6.15 7.14 10.50
C ILE A 74 -7.05 7.43 9.29
N ARG A 75 -8.37 7.55 9.50
CA ARG A 75 -9.31 7.78 8.40
C ARG A 75 -9.03 9.10 7.67
N ARG A 76 -8.74 10.18 8.41
CA ARG A 76 -8.44 11.49 7.82
C ARG A 76 -7.10 11.50 7.09
N ALA A 77 -6.10 10.77 7.62
CA ALA A 77 -4.82 10.58 6.94
C ALA A 77 -5.00 9.87 5.59
N ARG A 78 -5.78 8.79 5.56
CA ARG A 78 -6.13 8.09 4.32
C ARG A 78 -6.90 8.98 3.35
N GLU A 79 -7.87 9.75 3.84
CA GLU A 79 -8.63 10.71 3.04
C GLU A 79 -7.69 11.72 2.37
N ARG A 80 -6.73 12.27 3.10
CA ARG A 80 -5.73 13.20 2.55
C ARG A 80 -4.90 12.54 1.44
N LEU A 81 -4.31 11.39 1.72
CA LEU A 81 -3.47 10.67 0.76
C LEU A 81 -4.23 10.24 -0.49
N LEU A 82 -5.48 9.81 -0.35
CA LEU A 82 -6.33 9.47 -1.49
C LEU A 82 -6.69 10.71 -2.30
N THR A 83 -7.01 11.84 -1.66
CA THR A 83 -7.28 13.11 -2.35
C THR A 83 -6.07 13.54 -3.19
N ASP A 84 -4.87 13.55 -2.60
CA ASP A 84 -3.63 13.92 -3.29
C ASP A 84 -3.36 13.00 -4.48
N ARG A 85 -3.57 11.68 -4.30
CA ARG A 85 -3.41 10.69 -5.35
C ARG A 85 -4.40 10.90 -6.49
N PHE A 86 -5.68 11.13 -6.20
CA PHE A 86 -6.69 11.37 -7.22
C PHE A 86 -6.46 12.67 -7.98
N LEU A 87 -6.12 13.77 -7.29
CA LEU A 87 -5.78 15.03 -7.93
C LEU A 87 -4.55 14.88 -8.84
N LYS A 88 -3.55 14.14 -8.41
CA LYS A 88 -2.39 13.82 -9.24
C LYS A 88 -2.77 12.99 -10.47
N ALA A 89 -3.58 11.95 -10.28
CA ALA A 89 -4.05 11.09 -11.37
C ALA A 89 -4.86 11.88 -12.42
N LEU A 90 -5.72 12.80 -11.98
CA LEU A 90 -6.50 13.67 -12.87
C LEU A 90 -5.61 14.63 -13.66
N ARG A 91 -4.54 15.17 -13.07
CA ARG A 91 -3.60 16.08 -13.73
C ARG A 91 -2.64 15.36 -14.68
N GLU A 92 -2.08 14.24 -14.26
CA GLU A 92 -1.00 13.55 -14.97
C GLU A 92 -1.48 12.37 -15.82
N GLY A 93 -2.75 11.95 -15.67
CA GLY A 93 -3.30 10.76 -16.32
C GLY A 93 -2.69 9.44 -15.84
N SER A 94 -1.94 9.47 -14.74
CA SER A 94 -1.31 8.29 -14.13
C SER A 94 -2.15 7.79 -12.97
N HIS A 95 -2.72 6.59 -13.09
CA HIS A 95 -3.51 5.95 -12.04
C HIS A 95 -3.02 4.54 -11.76
N VAL A 96 -3.26 4.07 -10.54
CA VAL A 96 -2.99 2.69 -10.16
C VAL A 96 -4.33 2.02 -9.86
N THR A 97 -4.69 1.08 -10.72
CA THR A 97 -5.90 0.26 -10.57
C THR A 97 -5.52 -1.08 -9.94
N GLN A 98 -6.20 -1.43 -8.88
CA GLN A 98 -6.16 -2.77 -8.29
C GLN A 98 -7.19 -3.64 -9.02
N THR A 99 -6.71 -4.55 -9.86
CA THR A 99 -7.57 -5.48 -10.58
C THR A 99 -8.26 -6.43 -9.60
N ALA A 100 -9.56 -6.60 -9.74
CA ALA A 100 -10.33 -7.59 -8.99
C ALA A 100 -9.98 -9.01 -9.46
N LEU A 101 -9.79 -9.94 -8.52
CA LEU A 101 -9.58 -11.36 -8.87
C LEU A 101 -10.81 -11.95 -9.59
N PHE A 102 -11.98 -11.49 -9.18
CA PHE A 102 -13.25 -11.86 -9.78
C PHE A 102 -14.01 -10.57 -10.10
N PRO A 103 -14.25 -10.26 -11.39
CA PRO A 103 -15.08 -9.14 -11.79
C PRO A 103 -16.47 -9.22 -11.16
N VAL A 104 -16.98 -8.11 -10.66
CA VAL A 104 -18.27 -8.03 -9.98
C VAL A 104 -19.29 -7.41 -10.93
N GLN A 105 -20.41 -8.12 -11.18
CA GLN A 105 -21.52 -7.59 -11.93
C GLN A 105 -22.48 -6.86 -10.99
N VAL A 106 -22.80 -5.60 -11.33
CA VAL A 106 -23.69 -4.75 -10.53
C VAL A 106 -24.82 -4.25 -11.41
N ASN A 107 -26.06 -4.51 -11.02
CA ASN A 107 -27.22 -3.91 -11.67
C ASN A 107 -27.39 -2.48 -11.17
N VAL A 108 -27.36 -1.52 -12.10
CA VAL A 108 -27.43 -0.08 -11.82
C VAL A 108 -28.65 0.59 -12.44
N GLY A 109 -29.45 -0.19 -13.17
CA GLY A 109 -30.53 0.32 -13.98
C GLY A 109 -30.04 1.07 -15.25
N VAL A 110 -30.96 1.41 -16.11
CA VAL A 110 -30.64 2.06 -17.40
C VAL A 110 -30.04 3.46 -17.17
N GLU A 111 -30.61 4.25 -16.28
CA GLU A 111 -30.13 5.60 -15.95
C GLU A 111 -28.73 5.56 -15.31
N GLY A 112 -28.53 4.70 -14.32
CA GLY A 112 -27.22 4.55 -13.67
C GLY A 112 -26.13 4.11 -14.66
N ARG A 113 -26.45 3.21 -15.59
CA ARG A 113 -25.52 2.80 -16.65
C ARG A 113 -25.15 3.98 -17.56
N LEU A 114 -26.11 4.79 -17.97
CA LEU A 114 -25.86 5.96 -18.80
C LEU A 114 -24.98 7.00 -18.06
N THR A 115 -25.27 7.25 -16.79
CA THR A 115 -24.46 8.14 -15.94
C THR A 115 -23.01 7.67 -15.83
N LEU A 116 -22.79 6.36 -15.62
CA LEU A 116 -21.44 5.80 -15.55
C LEU A 116 -20.71 5.87 -16.89
N ASP A 117 -21.41 5.67 -18.03
CA ASP A 117 -20.84 5.82 -19.37
C ASP A 117 -20.43 7.27 -19.65
N GLU A 118 -21.25 8.25 -19.30
CA GLU A 118 -20.96 9.68 -19.45
C GLU A 118 -19.67 10.08 -18.71
N HIS A 119 -19.43 9.49 -17.53
CA HIS A 119 -18.27 9.77 -16.71
C HIS A 119 -17.15 8.71 -16.81
N ALA A 120 -17.21 7.81 -17.79
CA ALA A 120 -16.28 6.67 -17.91
C ALA A 120 -14.82 7.09 -17.98
N ASP A 121 -14.49 8.15 -18.70
CA ASP A 121 -13.10 8.63 -18.80
C ASP A 121 -12.59 9.21 -17.47
N THR A 122 -13.41 9.96 -16.77
CA THR A 122 -13.06 10.48 -15.43
C THR A 122 -12.87 9.36 -14.43
N LEU A 123 -13.77 8.38 -14.42
CA LEU A 123 -13.67 7.20 -13.55
C LEU A 123 -12.41 6.39 -13.85
N ARG A 124 -12.08 6.21 -15.14
CA ARG A 124 -10.84 5.53 -15.54
C ARG A 124 -9.60 6.27 -15.08
N ARG A 125 -9.56 7.61 -15.23
CA ARG A 125 -8.47 8.46 -14.74
C ARG A 125 -8.31 8.38 -13.22
N LEU A 126 -9.40 8.16 -12.49
CA LEU A 126 -9.38 7.94 -11.04
C LEU A 126 -8.99 6.50 -10.66
N GLY A 127 -8.84 5.59 -11.63
CA GLY A 127 -8.42 4.20 -11.42
C GLY A 127 -9.56 3.21 -11.25
N PHE A 128 -10.81 3.60 -11.56
CA PHE A 128 -11.92 2.66 -11.64
C PHE A 128 -11.94 2.00 -13.02
N ASP A 129 -11.96 0.68 -13.06
CA ASP A 129 -12.17 -0.09 -14.29
C ASP A 129 -13.59 -0.68 -14.26
N ILE A 130 -14.50 0.07 -14.85
CA ILE A 130 -15.93 -0.27 -14.94
C ILE A 130 -16.30 -0.36 -16.40
N THR A 131 -16.87 -1.48 -16.83
CA THR A 131 -17.28 -1.72 -18.20
C THR A 131 -18.79 -2.00 -18.29
N PRO A 132 -19.49 -1.48 -19.29
CA PRO A 132 -20.90 -1.75 -19.47
C PRO A 132 -21.16 -3.21 -19.83
N PHE A 133 -22.24 -3.77 -19.30
CA PHE A 133 -22.70 -5.13 -19.59
C PHE A 133 -24.22 -5.14 -19.76
N GLY A 134 -24.68 -5.25 -21.00
CA GLY A 134 -26.11 -5.15 -21.29
C GLY A 134 -26.66 -3.73 -21.19
N THR A 135 -27.92 -3.58 -20.84
CA THR A 135 -28.65 -2.30 -20.83
C THR A 135 -28.69 -1.61 -19.48
N ASP A 136 -28.54 -2.35 -18.40
CA ASP A 136 -28.81 -1.91 -17.02
C ASP A 136 -27.76 -2.39 -16.01
N THR A 137 -26.70 -3.04 -16.48
CA THR A 137 -25.69 -3.69 -15.65
C THR A 137 -24.29 -3.18 -16.03
N VAL A 138 -23.39 -3.15 -15.08
CA VAL A 138 -21.96 -2.91 -15.29
C VAL A 138 -21.12 -4.02 -14.67
N VAL A 139 -19.90 -4.18 -15.17
CA VAL A 139 -18.89 -5.08 -14.61
C VAL A 139 -17.76 -4.23 -14.06
N VAL A 140 -17.45 -4.41 -12.79
CA VAL A 140 -16.29 -3.79 -12.14
C VAL A 140 -15.13 -4.76 -12.20
N ASN A 141 -14.12 -4.44 -13.01
CA ASN A 141 -12.90 -5.23 -13.18
C ASN A 141 -11.79 -4.79 -12.24
N GLY A 142 -11.85 -3.55 -11.76
CA GLY A 142 -10.85 -3.00 -10.86
C GLY A 142 -11.30 -1.72 -10.16
N VAL A 143 -10.64 -1.46 -9.04
CA VAL A 143 -10.86 -0.27 -8.20
C VAL A 143 -9.52 0.42 -7.91
N PRO A 144 -9.53 1.72 -7.58
CA PRO A 144 -8.29 2.42 -7.20
C PRO A 144 -7.60 1.75 -6.02
N GLU A 145 -6.27 1.81 -5.99
CA GLU A 145 -5.50 1.35 -4.83
C GLU A 145 -5.97 2.06 -3.55
N GLY A 146 -6.22 1.27 -2.50
CA GLY A 146 -6.77 1.76 -1.22
C GLY A 146 -8.25 1.46 -1.02
N TYR A 147 -8.96 1.05 -2.06
CA TYR A 147 -10.32 0.52 -1.96
C TYR A 147 -10.32 -0.98 -1.70
N SER A 148 -11.43 -1.48 -1.16
CA SER A 148 -11.66 -2.92 -1.07
C SER A 148 -12.29 -3.44 -2.37
N ALA A 149 -11.78 -4.55 -2.87
CA ALA A 149 -12.25 -5.18 -4.10
C ALA A 149 -13.17 -6.39 -3.84
N ASP A 150 -13.69 -6.55 -2.61
CA ASP A 150 -14.67 -7.60 -2.33
C ASP A 150 -16.06 -7.25 -2.92
N SER A 151 -16.83 -8.26 -3.32
CA SER A 151 -18.07 -8.09 -4.08
C SER A 151 -19.11 -7.24 -3.37
N THR A 152 -19.31 -7.44 -2.06
CA THR A 152 -20.32 -6.69 -1.28
C THR A 152 -19.93 -5.21 -1.16
N THR A 153 -18.64 -4.93 -0.98
CA THR A 153 -18.12 -3.56 -0.93
C THR A 153 -18.21 -2.90 -2.29
N VAL A 154 -17.93 -3.64 -3.38
CA VAL A 154 -17.99 -3.12 -4.76
C VAL A 154 -19.42 -2.74 -5.16
N GLU A 155 -20.44 -3.53 -4.83
CA GLU A 155 -21.83 -3.18 -5.09
C GLU A 155 -22.22 -1.87 -4.41
N THR A 156 -21.90 -1.73 -3.11
CA THR A 156 -22.16 -0.48 -2.37
C THR A 156 -21.37 0.68 -2.96
N LEU A 157 -20.12 0.45 -3.35
CA LEU A 157 -19.24 1.44 -3.95
C LEU A 157 -19.83 2.00 -5.25
N VAL A 158 -20.37 1.16 -6.13
CA VAL A 158 -21.01 1.61 -7.39
C VAL A 158 -22.23 2.47 -7.12
N GLN A 159 -23.05 2.12 -6.13
CA GLN A 159 -24.20 2.95 -5.73
C GLN A 159 -23.76 4.32 -5.18
N ASP A 160 -22.73 4.34 -4.34
CA ASP A 160 -22.15 5.57 -3.82
C ASP A 160 -21.54 6.45 -4.92
N ILE A 161 -20.88 5.82 -5.93
CA ILE A 161 -20.37 6.53 -7.13
C ILE A 161 -21.51 7.19 -7.88
N LEU A 162 -22.61 6.49 -8.14
CA LEU A 162 -23.77 7.04 -8.82
C LEU A 162 -24.38 8.21 -8.08
N LEU A 163 -24.49 8.11 -6.75
CA LEU A 163 -24.98 9.21 -5.91
C LEU A 163 -24.07 10.44 -6.02
N ILE A 164 -22.74 10.24 -5.98
CA ILE A 164 -21.77 11.33 -6.12
C ILE A 164 -21.88 12.01 -7.50
N LEU A 165 -21.98 11.23 -8.57
CA LEU A 165 -22.07 11.74 -9.94
C LEU A 165 -23.38 12.50 -10.18
N SER A 166 -24.49 12.04 -9.62
CA SER A 166 -25.79 12.71 -9.72
C SER A 166 -25.82 14.08 -9.01
N ASP A 167 -25.03 14.24 -7.95
CA ASP A 167 -24.97 15.47 -7.14
C ASP A 167 -24.12 16.58 -7.80
N ASP A 168 -23.10 16.20 -8.60
CA ASP A 168 -22.13 17.11 -9.20
C ASP A 168 -22.44 17.54 -10.67
N ALA A 169 -23.56 17.11 -11.24
CA ALA A 169 -23.89 17.28 -12.66
C ALA A 169 -23.92 18.74 -13.17
N GLN A 170 -23.77 19.75 -12.31
CA GLN A 170 -23.87 21.19 -12.68
C GLN A 170 -22.59 22.01 -12.42
N ALA A 171 -21.48 21.39 -11.97
CA ALA A 171 -20.25 22.10 -11.65
C ALA A 171 -19.38 22.33 -12.90
N LEU A 172 -18.60 23.44 -12.91
CA LEU A 172 -17.56 23.68 -13.93
C LEU A 172 -16.51 22.55 -13.86
N SER A 173 -15.99 22.11 -15.02
CA SER A 173 -15.19 20.89 -15.16
C SER A 173 -14.04 20.74 -14.15
N GLU A 174 -13.25 21.80 -13.91
CA GLU A 174 -12.12 21.74 -12.95
C GLU A 174 -12.60 21.66 -11.49
N VAL A 175 -13.66 22.38 -11.13
CA VAL A 175 -14.27 22.34 -9.80
C VAL A 175 -14.90 20.97 -9.56
N MET A 176 -15.54 20.41 -10.60
CA MET A 176 -16.10 19.07 -10.58
C MET A 176 -15.02 18.01 -10.32
N GLU A 177 -13.90 18.03 -11.06
CA GLU A 177 -12.81 17.06 -10.86
C GLU A 177 -12.25 17.10 -9.42
N GLN A 178 -12.07 18.31 -8.86
CA GLN A 178 -11.64 18.44 -7.46
C GLN A 178 -12.67 17.93 -6.46
N SER A 179 -13.95 18.25 -6.68
CA SER A 179 -15.06 17.78 -5.85
C SER A 179 -15.16 16.26 -5.89
N LEU A 180 -15.11 15.66 -7.09
CA LEU A 180 -15.13 14.21 -7.28
C LEU A 180 -13.94 13.54 -6.58
N ALA A 181 -12.72 14.07 -6.75
CA ALA A 181 -11.53 13.54 -6.09
C ALA A 181 -11.68 13.53 -4.56
N GLN A 182 -12.23 14.61 -3.98
CA GLN A 182 -12.48 14.69 -2.54
C GLN A 182 -13.57 13.72 -2.07
N LYS A 183 -14.72 13.68 -2.78
CA LYS A 183 -15.82 12.77 -2.43
C LYS A 183 -15.39 11.31 -2.52
N PHE A 184 -14.68 10.93 -3.58
CA PHE A 184 -14.13 9.59 -3.71
C PHE A 184 -13.07 9.28 -2.65
N ALA A 185 -12.21 10.24 -2.31
CA ALA A 185 -11.25 10.04 -1.23
C ALA A 185 -11.91 9.80 0.14
N VAL A 186 -12.99 10.52 0.44
CA VAL A 186 -13.80 10.30 1.65
C VAL A 186 -14.42 8.90 1.65
N LEU A 187 -14.95 8.47 0.50
CA LEU A 187 -15.54 7.15 0.31
C LEU A 187 -14.51 6.04 0.55
N GLY A 188 -13.36 6.10 -0.14
CA GLY A 188 -12.27 5.13 0.01
C GLY A 188 -11.68 5.09 1.42
N ALA A 189 -11.56 6.25 2.07
CA ALA A 189 -11.09 6.34 3.46
C ALA A 189 -12.09 5.79 4.48
N SER A 190 -13.38 5.69 4.11
CA SER A 190 -14.43 5.15 4.97
C SER A 190 -14.50 3.63 4.95
N GLY A 191 -13.90 2.99 3.96
CA GLY A 191 -13.82 1.54 3.85
C GLY A 191 -13.24 0.91 5.13
N ASN A 192 -13.75 -0.27 5.48
CA ASN A 192 -13.49 -0.95 6.77
C ASN A 192 -12.09 -1.59 6.89
N ARG A 193 -11.09 -1.04 6.19
CA ARG A 193 -9.70 -1.53 6.24
C ARG A 193 -9.04 -1.07 7.53
N ARG A 194 -9.07 -1.93 8.55
CA ARG A 194 -8.32 -1.68 9.79
C ARG A 194 -6.82 -1.81 9.51
N LEU A 195 -6.02 -0.96 10.16
CA LEU A 195 -4.58 -1.18 10.21
C LEU A 195 -4.33 -2.43 11.06
N SER A 196 -3.61 -3.40 10.48
CA SER A 196 -3.38 -4.70 11.11
C SER A 196 -2.02 -4.77 11.80
N SER A 197 -1.08 -3.89 11.46
CA SER A 197 0.27 -3.94 12.01
C SER A 197 0.89 -2.56 12.25
N PRO A 198 1.84 -2.44 13.20
CA PRO A 198 2.62 -1.23 13.40
C PRO A 198 3.37 -0.79 12.13
N LEU A 199 3.80 -1.73 11.29
CA LEU A 199 4.47 -1.44 10.02
C LEU A 199 3.55 -0.72 9.03
N GLU A 200 2.28 -1.16 8.93
CA GLU A 200 1.29 -0.45 8.11
C GLU A 200 1.01 0.97 8.65
N ALA A 201 0.95 1.11 9.98
CA ALA A 201 0.77 2.41 10.62
C ALA A 201 1.96 3.34 10.33
N GLN A 202 3.19 2.82 10.39
CA GLN A 202 4.39 3.59 10.07
C GLN A 202 4.39 4.02 8.60
N ARG A 203 4.08 3.12 7.67
CA ARG A 203 3.98 3.47 6.23
C ARG A 203 2.94 4.55 5.96
N LEU A 204 1.79 4.48 6.64
CA LEU A 204 0.76 5.50 6.52
C LEU A 204 1.23 6.85 7.04
N LEU A 205 1.95 6.86 8.18
CA LEU A 205 2.53 8.05 8.76
C LEU A 205 3.60 8.66 7.85
N ASP A 206 4.53 7.85 7.34
CA ASP A 206 5.59 8.28 6.44
C ASP A 206 5.02 8.90 5.15
N ALA A 207 4.01 8.25 4.56
CA ALA A 207 3.33 8.77 3.38
C ALA A 207 2.61 10.10 3.69
N LEU A 208 1.95 10.22 4.85
CA LEU A 208 1.29 11.44 5.27
C LEU A 208 2.28 12.60 5.43
N MET A 209 3.44 12.35 6.06
CA MET A 209 4.48 13.38 6.25
C MET A 209 5.11 13.86 4.93
N GLN A 210 5.01 13.06 3.87
CA GLN A 210 5.45 13.43 2.52
C GLN A 210 4.38 14.19 1.72
N SER A 211 3.14 14.28 2.22
CA SER A 211 2.07 15.02 1.54
C SER A 211 2.25 16.53 1.67
N GLU A 212 1.69 17.31 0.73
CA GLU A 212 1.78 18.77 0.73
C GLU A 212 1.17 19.41 1.99
N ASN A 213 0.13 18.81 2.56
CA ASN A 213 -0.52 19.30 3.77
C ASN A 213 -0.88 18.13 4.70
N PRO A 214 0.06 17.69 5.56
CA PRO A 214 -0.18 16.55 6.45
C PRO A 214 -1.14 16.85 7.61
N GLU A 215 -1.35 18.13 7.94
CA GLU A 215 -2.11 18.51 9.14
C GLU A 215 -3.63 18.51 8.94
N PHE A 216 -4.09 18.79 7.69
CA PHE A 216 -5.51 18.97 7.40
C PHE A 216 -5.95 18.17 6.16
N THR A 217 -7.18 17.66 6.20
CA THR A 217 -7.84 17.12 5.00
C THR A 217 -8.17 18.25 4.02
N ALA A 218 -8.54 17.91 2.78
CA ALA A 218 -9.00 18.88 1.80
C ALA A 218 -10.24 19.67 2.27
N SER A 219 -11.06 19.06 3.15
CA SER A 219 -12.23 19.70 3.78
C SER A 219 -11.88 20.47 5.07
N GLY A 220 -10.61 20.71 5.38
CA GLY A 220 -10.15 21.50 6.54
C GLY A 220 -10.22 20.78 7.88
N ARG A 221 -10.46 19.46 7.93
CA ARG A 221 -10.49 18.69 9.18
C ARG A 221 -9.09 18.34 9.63
N ARG A 222 -8.76 18.58 10.90
CA ARG A 222 -7.43 18.28 11.46
C ARG A 222 -7.14 16.78 11.44
N ILE A 223 -5.96 16.43 10.93
CA ILE A 223 -5.45 15.04 10.85
C ILE A 223 -4.55 14.75 12.04
N ILE A 224 -3.62 15.67 12.34
CA ILE A 224 -2.59 15.53 13.37
C ILE A 224 -2.94 16.43 14.55
N ALA A 225 -2.82 15.89 15.75
CA ALA A 225 -2.90 16.66 17.00
C ALA A 225 -1.70 16.27 17.86
N ILE A 226 -1.11 17.27 18.53
CA ILE A 226 -0.06 17.04 19.53
C ILE A 226 -0.69 17.27 20.91
N VAL A 227 -0.52 16.30 21.79
CA VAL A 227 -0.86 16.38 23.21
C VAL A 227 0.45 16.66 23.96
N PRO A 228 0.66 17.89 24.45
CA PRO A 228 1.86 18.23 25.19
C PRO A 228 2.02 17.40 26.46
N ALA A 229 3.27 17.17 26.89
CA ALA A 229 3.56 16.42 28.11
C ALA A 229 2.89 17.05 29.35
N ASP A 230 2.89 18.38 29.45
CA ASP A 230 2.24 19.13 30.53
C ASP A 230 0.73 18.89 30.62
N GLU A 231 0.07 18.63 29.48
CA GLU A 231 -1.36 18.30 29.47
C GLU A 231 -1.60 16.88 30.00
N LEU A 232 -0.65 15.98 29.74
CA LEU A 232 -0.71 14.63 30.30
C LEU A 232 -0.48 14.66 31.81
N GLU A 233 0.51 15.40 32.31
CA GLU A 233 0.79 15.53 33.75
C GLU A 233 -0.42 16.07 34.54
N LYS A 234 -1.19 17.00 33.96
CA LYS A 234 -2.41 17.52 34.61
C LYS A 234 -3.51 16.48 34.83
N ARG A 235 -3.37 15.27 34.26
CA ARG A 235 -4.31 14.18 34.41
C ARG A 235 -3.99 13.23 35.58
N PHE A 236 -2.79 13.34 36.13
CA PHE A 236 -2.30 12.58 37.26
C PHE A 236 -2.20 13.45 38.53
#